data_082bc0d93897b71def1f84f3e39b6100
#
_entry.id   082bc0d93897b71def1f84f3e39b6100
#
_cell.length_a   1.000
_cell.length_b   1.000
_cell.length_c   1.000
_cell.angle_alpha   90.00
_cell.angle_beta   90.00
_cell.angle_gamma   90.00
#
_symmetry.space_group_name_H-M   'P 1'
#
loop_
_entity.id
_entity.type
_entity.pdbx_description
1 polymer ?
#
loop_
_entity_poly.entity_id
_entity_poly.type
_entity_poly.pdbx_seq_one_letter_code
_entity_poly.pdbx_strand_id
1 'polypeptide(L)' 'NSMSVFLLFQTDSWKSKTSRVFFGAFDSRAKALDYAKYNDLYWYNSEVVVVEVTLNQFGEV' A
#
# COMPACT_ATOMS: atom_id res chain seq x y z
N ASN A 1 20.41 11.09 -3.49
CA ASN A 1 19.24 10.97 -2.63
C ASN A 1 18.37 9.82 -3.07
N SER A 2 18.04 8.95 -2.15
CA SER A 2 17.09 7.90 -2.43
C SER A 2 15.67 8.50 -2.39
N MET A 3 14.86 8.07 -3.33
CA MET A 3 13.46 8.46 -3.37
C MET A 3 12.61 7.27 -2.98
N SER A 4 11.72 7.49 -2.04
CA SER A 4 10.82 6.43 -1.58
C SER A 4 9.45 6.59 -2.22
N VAL A 5 8.82 5.45 -2.49
CA VAL A 5 7.47 5.39 -3.01
C VAL A 5 6.67 4.49 -2.07
N PHE A 6 5.46 4.91 -1.75
CA PHE A 6 4.59 4.17 -0.85
C PHE A 6 3.51 3.51 -1.69
N LEU A 7 3.55 2.18 -1.75
CA LEU A 7 2.61 1.38 -2.54
C LEU A 7 1.41 1.04 -1.67
N LEU A 8 0.22 1.31 -2.19
CA LEU A 8 -1.03 1.06 -1.47
C LEU A 8 -1.65 -0.24 -1.93
N PHE A 9 -1.92 -1.14 -0.99
CA PHE A 9 -2.56 -2.42 -1.27
C PHE A 9 -3.75 -2.62 -0.36
N GLN A 10 -4.77 -3.29 -0.87
CA GLN A 10 -5.85 -3.83 -0.06
C GLN A 10 -5.67 -5.34 0.06
N THR A 11 -5.80 -5.86 1.25
CA THR A 11 -5.59 -7.29 1.51
C THR A 11 -6.78 -7.86 2.28
N ASP A 12 -6.74 -9.16 2.55
CA ASP A 12 -7.70 -9.78 3.46
C ASP A 12 -7.37 -9.39 4.90
N SER A 13 -8.18 -9.89 5.86
CA SER A 13 -8.01 -9.52 7.26
C SER A 13 -6.70 -10.04 7.85
N TRP A 14 -6.03 -10.99 7.21
CA TRP A 14 -4.74 -11.52 7.65
C TRP A 14 -3.55 -10.82 7.00
N LYS A 15 -3.79 -9.84 6.14
CA LYS A 15 -2.74 -9.10 5.42
C LYS A 15 -1.81 -10.02 4.64
N SER A 16 -2.36 -11.07 4.04
CA SER A 16 -1.55 -12.02 3.29
C SER A 16 -1.07 -11.41 1.97
N LYS A 17 0.14 -11.77 1.55
CA LYS A 17 0.71 -11.24 0.30
C LYS A 17 -0.09 -11.68 -0.90
N THR A 18 -0.67 -12.88 -0.86
CA THR A 18 -1.42 -13.40 -1.99
C THR A 18 -2.74 -12.71 -2.22
N SER A 19 -3.25 -12.00 -1.20
CA SER A 19 -4.52 -11.29 -1.30
C SER A 19 -4.34 -9.82 -1.67
N ARG A 20 -3.10 -9.35 -1.88
CA ARG A 20 -2.83 -7.94 -2.16
C ARG A 20 -3.39 -7.51 -3.50
N VAL A 21 -4.13 -6.41 -3.49
CA VAL A 21 -4.61 -5.74 -4.69
C VAL A 21 -3.96 -4.37 -4.73
N PHE A 22 -3.26 -4.06 -5.80
CA PHE A 22 -2.52 -2.81 -5.93
C PHE A 22 -3.47 -1.68 -6.27
N PHE A 23 -3.41 -0.58 -5.51
CA PHE A 23 -4.28 0.56 -5.73
C PHE A 23 -3.54 1.84 -6.08
N GLY A 24 -2.24 1.89 -5.93
CA GLY A 24 -1.52 3.07 -6.36
C GLY A 24 -0.18 3.24 -5.65
N ALA A 25 0.57 4.22 -6.14
CA ALA A 25 1.87 4.59 -5.59
C ALA A 25 1.86 6.07 -5.25
N PHE A 26 2.38 6.42 -4.08
CA PHE A 26 2.31 7.78 -3.56
C PHE A 26 3.67 8.20 -3.02
N ASP A 27 3.86 9.50 -2.86
CA ASP A 27 5.12 10.03 -2.36
C ASP A 27 5.16 10.13 -0.82
N SER A 28 4.05 9.77 -0.15
CA SER A 28 4.03 9.75 1.31
C SER A 28 3.03 8.72 1.80
N ARG A 29 3.31 8.19 3.00
CA ARG A 29 2.40 7.25 3.65
C ARG A 29 1.06 7.91 3.95
N ALA A 30 1.08 9.17 4.36
CA ALA A 30 -0.14 9.89 4.69
C ALA A 30 -1.07 9.96 3.49
N LYS A 31 -0.52 10.26 2.30
CA LYS A 31 -1.33 10.31 1.09
C LYS A 31 -1.92 8.94 0.76
N ALA A 32 -1.12 7.88 0.87
CA ALA A 32 -1.61 6.53 0.60
C ALA A 32 -2.80 6.19 1.51
N LEU A 33 -2.68 6.47 2.80
CA LEU A 33 -3.74 6.19 3.76
C LEU A 33 -4.97 7.07 3.52
N ASP A 34 -4.78 8.33 3.15
CA ASP A 34 -5.89 9.22 2.84
C ASP A 34 -6.68 8.72 1.64
N TYR A 35 -5.99 8.28 0.59
CA TYR A 35 -6.67 7.72 -0.57
C TYR A 35 -7.39 6.42 -0.24
N ALA A 36 -6.82 5.61 0.65
CA ALA A 36 -7.49 4.38 1.08
C ALA A 36 -8.82 4.71 1.78
N LYS A 37 -8.82 5.71 2.65
CA LYS A 37 -10.05 6.14 3.32
C LYS A 37 -11.04 6.74 2.33
N TYR A 38 -10.56 7.56 1.41
CA TYR A 38 -11.38 8.26 0.44
C TYR A 38 -12.11 7.28 -0.48
N ASN A 39 -11.51 6.15 -0.76
CA ASN A 39 -12.05 5.15 -1.66
C ASN A 39 -12.65 3.95 -0.94
N ASP A 40 -12.88 4.06 0.37
CA ASP A 40 -13.55 3.03 1.18
C ASP A 40 -12.87 1.67 1.08
N LEU A 41 -11.54 1.65 1.20
CA LEU A 41 -10.80 0.39 1.18
C LEU A 41 -10.83 -0.35 2.51
N TYR A 42 -11.32 0.30 3.57
CA TYR A 42 -11.39 -0.29 4.89
C TYR A 42 -12.75 -0.98 5.08
N TRP A 43 -12.73 -2.30 5.03
CA TRP A 43 -13.93 -3.11 5.27
C TRP A 43 -13.67 -4.01 6.48
N TYR A 44 -14.75 -4.57 7.06
CA TYR A 44 -14.62 -5.37 8.26
C TYR A 44 -13.80 -6.67 8.01
N ASN A 45 -13.72 -7.14 6.78
CA ASN A 45 -12.96 -8.34 6.43
C ASN A 45 -11.80 -8.04 5.49
N SER A 46 -11.32 -6.80 5.47
CA SER A 46 -10.18 -6.44 4.65
C SER A 46 -9.29 -5.45 5.40
N GLU A 47 -8.04 -5.38 4.97
CA GLU A 47 -7.05 -4.49 5.57
C GLU A 47 -6.33 -3.71 4.49
N VAL A 48 -5.72 -2.61 4.90
CA VAL A 48 -4.92 -1.79 4.01
C VAL A 48 -3.46 -1.90 4.42
N VAL A 49 -2.59 -2.16 3.45
CA VAL A 49 -1.15 -2.28 3.69
C VAL A 49 -0.46 -1.23 2.82
N VAL A 50 0.47 -0.49 3.43
CA VAL A 50 1.31 0.46 2.72
C VAL A 50 2.74 -0.04 2.81
N VAL A 51 3.38 -0.23 1.67
CA VAL A 51 4.75 -0.73 1.60
C VAL A 51 5.64 0.36 1.04
N GLU A 52 6.66 0.74 1.80
CA GLU A 52 7.64 1.70 1.33
C GLU A 52 8.72 0.99 0.53
N VAL A 53 8.98 1.48 -0.68
CA VAL A 53 10.05 0.97 -1.52
C VAL A 53 10.91 2.12 -1.99
N THR A 54 12.19 1.83 -2.23
CA THR A 54 13.13 2.81 -2.76
C THR A 54 13.21 2.65 -4.26
N LEU A 55 13.17 3.77 -4.99
CA LEU A 55 13.29 3.72 -6.44
C LEU A 55 14.63 3.13 -6.85
N ASN A 56 14.61 2.39 -7.94
CA ASN A 56 15.80 1.74 -8.51
C ASN A 56 16.42 0.69 -7.60
N GLN A 57 15.68 0.23 -6.60
CA GLN A 57 16.14 -0.85 -5.75
C GLN A 57 15.51 -2.16 -6.22
N PHE A 58 16.33 -3.17 -6.43
CA PHE A 58 15.87 -4.49 -6.83
C PHE A 58 15.55 -5.32 -5.59
N GLY A 59 14.39 -5.98 -5.60
CA GLY A 59 14.01 -6.84 -4.47
C GLY A 59 12.52 -7.10 -4.47
N GLU A 60 12.10 -7.98 -3.57
CA GLU A 60 10.68 -8.27 -3.37
C GLU A 60 10.06 -7.28 -2.42
N VAL A 61 8.77 -7.07 -2.60
CA VAL A 61 7.97 -6.23 -1.70
C VAL A 61 6.93 -7.05 -0.98
#